data_1d83a473261e489464adbe83b2ec5191
#
_entry.id   1d83a473261e489464adbe83b2ec5191
#
_cell.length_a   1.000
_cell.length_b   1.000
_cell.length_c   1.000
_cell.angle_alpha   90.00
_cell.angle_beta   90.00
_cell.angle_gamma   90.00
#
_symmetry.space_group_name_H-M   'P 1'
#
loop_
_entity.id
_entity.type
_entity.pdbx_description
1 polymer ?
#
loop_
_entity_poly.entity_id
_entity_poly.type
_entity_poly.pdbx_seq_one_letter_code
_entity_poly.pdbx_strand_id
1 'polypeptide(L)'
;MKKFWRILKKLLTIAVVLSGAALFVVVLTSAIQKQDELTCKSLQVKIDYDSGLAFLTEKEIAERINYLSGENIVGKRLSAIDFRTLENEMEKNPFVEQAEVFVDQQQNITVTLVQKRPILRILNKDGVGYYLSENNERIPLNGNFTPHVAIAVGSVQTHQSAQRDSTVQAALFNLISYVNKDEFLKALTDQLYVNESGDIDLIPRVNTHTIRLGRVEDKMEDKLKRLKIFYTEGLKKTGWQMYKTIDLRYMNQVVCEKRDTSGLAIAQ
;
A
#
# COMPACT_ATOMS: atom_id res chain seq x y z
N MET A 1 19.53 -78.59 21.91
CA MET A 1 19.21 -77.47 22.82
C MET A 1 19.70 -76.08 22.37
N LYS A 2 20.94 -75.91 21.96
CA LYS A 2 21.47 -74.55 21.54
C LYS A 2 20.78 -73.91 20.32
N LYS A 3 20.27 -74.70 19.37
CA LYS A 3 19.58 -74.21 18.16
C LYS A 3 18.15 -73.68 18.51
N PHE A 4 17.46 -74.39 19.39
CA PHE A 4 16.13 -73.95 19.89
C PHE A 4 16.17 -72.62 20.62
N TRP A 5 17.17 -72.41 21.45
CA TRP A 5 17.38 -71.18 22.21
C TRP A 5 17.71 -69.98 21.34
N ARG A 6 18.42 -70.19 20.23
CA ARG A 6 18.68 -69.10 19.24
C ARG A 6 17.40 -68.66 18.45
N ILE A 7 16.57 -69.66 18.12
CA ILE A 7 15.30 -69.38 17.45
C ILE A 7 14.35 -68.64 18.42
N LEU A 8 14.27 -69.09 19.65
CA LEU A 8 13.45 -68.45 20.68
C LEU A 8 13.88 -66.99 20.95
N LYS A 9 15.20 -66.75 21.07
CA LYS A 9 15.69 -65.34 21.18
C LYS A 9 15.35 -64.47 19.97
N LYS A 10 15.48 -64.98 18.75
CA LYS A 10 15.09 -64.25 17.56
C LYS A 10 13.60 -63.94 17.53
N LEU A 11 12.74 -64.88 17.88
CA LEU A 11 11.31 -64.65 17.97
C LEU A 11 10.95 -63.61 19.04
N LEU A 12 11.62 -63.66 20.17
CA LEU A 12 11.42 -62.65 21.23
C LEU A 12 11.87 -61.27 20.83
N THR A 13 13.02 -61.14 20.14
CA THR A 13 13.46 -59.83 19.62
C THR A 13 12.51 -59.26 18.57
N ILE A 14 12.00 -60.10 17.66
CA ILE A 14 11.01 -59.70 16.67
C ILE A 14 9.71 -59.26 17.37
N ALA A 15 9.23 -60.00 18.36
CA ALA A 15 8.03 -59.61 19.11
C ALA A 15 8.20 -58.27 19.85
N VAL A 16 9.37 -58.02 20.44
CA VAL A 16 9.67 -56.73 21.10
C VAL A 16 9.73 -55.59 20.10
N VAL A 17 10.34 -55.78 18.92
CA VAL A 17 10.38 -54.75 17.85
C VAL A 17 8.98 -54.48 17.33
N LEU A 18 8.16 -55.50 17.08
CA LEU A 18 6.79 -55.33 16.62
C LEU A 18 5.91 -54.62 17.65
N SER A 19 6.05 -54.95 18.93
CA SER A 19 5.31 -54.28 20.00
C SER A 19 5.74 -52.82 20.16
N GLY A 20 7.03 -52.53 20.01
CA GLY A 20 7.54 -51.14 20.00
C GLY A 20 7.01 -50.32 18.80
N ALA A 21 6.98 -50.94 17.61
CA ALA A 21 6.42 -50.30 16.41
C ALA A 21 4.91 -50.05 16.56
N ALA A 22 4.16 -51.00 17.09
CA ALA A 22 2.73 -50.84 17.34
C ALA A 22 2.44 -49.70 18.34
N LEU A 23 3.22 -49.66 19.45
CA LEU A 23 3.10 -48.57 20.44
C LEU A 23 3.42 -47.24 19.83
N PHE A 24 4.45 -47.15 19.00
CA PHE A 24 4.82 -45.91 18.27
C PHE A 24 3.69 -45.42 17.35
N VAL A 25 3.07 -46.32 16.61
CA VAL A 25 1.91 -45.98 15.74
C VAL A 25 0.74 -45.48 16.59
N VAL A 26 0.43 -46.12 17.70
CA VAL A 26 -0.65 -45.67 18.60
C VAL A 26 -0.37 -44.28 19.19
N VAL A 27 0.87 -44.00 19.59
CA VAL A 27 1.25 -42.69 20.11
C VAL A 27 1.14 -41.61 19.00
N LEU A 28 1.60 -41.93 17.78
CA LEU A 28 1.49 -41.01 16.64
C LEU A 28 0.02 -40.73 16.29
N THR A 29 -0.82 -41.73 16.20
CA THR A 29 -2.25 -41.55 15.88
C THR A 29 -2.97 -40.78 16.97
N SER A 30 -2.66 -41.01 18.24
CA SER A 30 -3.23 -40.25 19.36
C SER A 30 -2.78 -38.80 19.36
N ALA A 31 -1.54 -38.50 18.95
CA ALA A 31 -1.03 -37.13 18.83
C ALA A 31 -1.72 -36.39 17.69
N ILE A 32 -1.93 -37.03 16.54
CA ILE A 32 -2.65 -36.45 15.37
C ILE A 32 -4.11 -36.17 15.71
N GLN A 33 -4.81 -37.14 16.35
CA GLN A 33 -6.20 -36.95 16.77
C GLN A 33 -6.38 -35.77 17.74
N LYS A 34 -5.44 -35.61 18.68
CA LYS A 34 -5.46 -34.51 19.65
C LYS A 34 -5.28 -33.12 18.96
N GLN A 35 -4.53 -33.08 17.89
CA GLN A 35 -4.32 -31.87 17.10
C GLN A 35 -5.57 -31.48 16.28
N ASP A 36 -6.34 -32.48 15.80
CA ASP A 36 -7.58 -32.26 15.06
C ASP A 36 -8.76 -31.75 15.92
N GLU A 37 -8.68 -31.91 17.24
CA GLU A 37 -9.71 -31.45 18.19
C GLU A 37 -9.50 -29.99 18.64
N LEU A 38 -8.37 -29.36 18.28
CA LEU A 38 -8.10 -27.98 18.68
C LEU A 38 -9.10 -27.02 18.01
N THR A 39 -9.72 -26.17 18.83
CA THR A 39 -10.70 -25.18 18.37
C THR A 39 -10.19 -23.76 18.58
N CYS A 40 -10.55 -22.84 17.69
CA CYS A 40 -10.28 -21.41 17.84
C CYS A 40 -10.94 -20.87 19.11
N LYS A 41 -10.16 -20.28 20.01
CA LYS A 41 -10.65 -19.71 21.29
C LYS A 41 -10.99 -18.23 21.14
N SER A 42 -10.21 -17.49 20.37
CA SER A 42 -10.45 -16.07 20.12
C SER A 42 -9.92 -15.65 18.75
N LEU A 43 -10.49 -14.59 18.21
CA LEU A 43 -10.03 -13.89 17.03
C LEU A 43 -9.48 -12.53 17.46
N GLN A 44 -8.24 -12.23 17.10
CA GLN A 44 -7.62 -10.92 17.27
C GLN A 44 -7.29 -10.36 15.90
N VAL A 45 -7.69 -9.15 15.62
CA VAL A 45 -7.33 -8.41 14.40
C VAL A 45 -6.34 -7.32 14.79
N LYS A 46 -5.22 -7.25 14.09
CA LYS A 46 -4.21 -6.20 14.23
C LYS A 46 -4.05 -5.50 12.90
N ILE A 47 -4.31 -4.21 12.86
CA ILE A 47 -4.10 -3.39 11.68
C ILE A 47 -2.90 -2.50 11.94
N ASP A 48 -1.96 -2.46 11.00
CA ASP A 48 -0.82 -1.54 11.07
C ASP A 48 -1.30 -0.11 10.79
N TYR A 49 -1.30 0.71 11.84
CA TYR A 49 -1.64 2.13 11.79
C TYR A 49 -0.40 3.05 11.84
N ASP A 50 0.81 2.52 11.75
CA ASP A 50 2.07 3.29 11.91
C ASP A 50 2.19 4.47 10.95
N SER A 51 1.51 4.39 9.80
CA SER A 51 1.44 5.49 8.83
C SER A 51 0.28 6.48 9.07
N GLY A 52 -0.48 6.33 10.16
CA GLY A 52 -1.70 7.12 10.43
C GLY A 52 -2.86 6.82 9.46
N LEU A 53 -2.79 5.70 8.74
CA LEU A 53 -3.84 5.27 7.81
C LEU A 53 -4.99 4.62 8.58
N ALA A 54 -6.22 4.98 8.23
CA ALA A 54 -7.43 4.47 8.87
C ALA A 54 -8.51 4.11 7.82
N PHE A 55 -8.12 3.40 6.76
CA PHE A 55 -9.08 2.92 5.76
C PHE A 55 -9.93 1.76 6.25
N LEU A 56 -9.39 0.95 7.14
CA LEU A 56 -10.01 -0.27 7.66
C LEU A 56 -10.14 -0.19 9.17
N THR A 57 -11.17 -0.84 9.70
CA THR A 57 -11.37 -1.03 11.13
C THR A 57 -11.25 -2.50 11.51
N GLU A 58 -10.76 -2.80 12.70
CA GLU A 58 -10.65 -4.18 13.21
C GLU A 58 -12.02 -4.89 13.21
N LYS A 59 -13.09 -4.15 13.48
CA LYS A 59 -14.45 -4.68 13.48
C LYS A 59 -14.89 -5.15 12.10
N GLU A 60 -14.69 -4.31 11.05
CA GLU A 60 -15.03 -4.68 9.67
C GLU A 60 -14.28 -5.93 9.21
N ILE A 61 -13.01 -6.04 9.58
CA ILE A 61 -12.18 -7.20 9.26
C ILE A 61 -12.66 -8.44 10.01
N ALA A 62 -12.96 -8.35 11.30
CA ALA A 62 -13.48 -9.46 12.08
C ALA A 62 -14.82 -9.97 11.53
N GLU A 63 -15.74 -9.06 11.15
CA GLU A 63 -17.01 -9.40 10.51
C GLU A 63 -16.79 -10.09 9.16
N ARG A 64 -15.83 -9.62 8.36
CA ARG A 64 -15.48 -10.23 7.07
C ARG A 64 -14.92 -11.64 7.23
N ILE A 65 -14.05 -11.86 8.22
CA ILE A 65 -13.48 -13.18 8.53
C ILE A 65 -14.57 -14.16 8.95
N ASN A 66 -15.48 -13.74 9.83
CA ASN A 66 -16.61 -14.56 10.24
C ASN A 66 -17.52 -14.92 9.04
N TYR A 67 -17.80 -13.97 8.17
CA TYR A 67 -18.56 -14.22 6.93
C TYR A 67 -17.88 -15.25 6.02
N LEU A 68 -16.59 -15.13 5.78
CA LEU A 68 -15.80 -16.05 4.95
C LEU A 68 -15.70 -17.44 5.57
N SER A 69 -15.71 -17.53 6.88
CA SER A 69 -15.71 -18.79 7.62
C SER A 69 -17.09 -19.50 7.61
N GLY A 70 -18.13 -18.85 7.09
CA GLY A 70 -19.51 -19.38 7.05
C GLY A 70 -20.25 -19.28 8.38
N GLU A 71 -19.53 -19.08 9.47
CA GLU A 71 -20.04 -18.94 10.86
C GLU A 71 -19.01 -18.15 11.69
N ASN A 72 -19.30 -17.97 12.97
CA ASN A 72 -18.32 -17.42 13.90
C ASN A 72 -17.08 -18.33 13.92
N ILE A 73 -15.90 -17.78 13.61
CA ILE A 73 -14.66 -18.52 13.59
C ILE A 73 -14.25 -19.05 14.98
N VAL A 74 -14.69 -18.37 16.04
CA VAL A 74 -14.49 -18.79 17.43
C VAL A 74 -15.31 -20.04 17.71
N GLY A 75 -14.66 -21.09 18.20
CA GLY A 75 -15.22 -22.42 18.42
C GLY A 75 -15.06 -23.38 17.24
N LYS A 76 -14.64 -22.90 16.07
CA LYS A 76 -14.39 -23.75 14.89
C LYS A 76 -13.10 -24.53 15.05
N ARG A 77 -13.04 -25.77 14.55
CA ARG A 77 -11.83 -26.59 14.54
C ARG A 77 -10.74 -25.91 13.70
N LEU A 78 -9.53 -25.80 14.23
CA LEU A 78 -8.41 -25.18 13.53
C LEU A 78 -8.05 -25.94 12.24
N SER A 79 -8.19 -27.28 12.23
CA SER A 79 -7.98 -28.12 11.04
C SER A 79 -8.99 -27.88 9.92
N ALA A 80 -10.15 -27.30 10.23
CA ALA A 80 -11.20 -26.98 9.26
C ALA A 80 -11.09 -25.53 8.70
N ILE A 81 -10.13 -24.74 9.17
CA ILE A 81 -9.92 -23.35 8.74
C ILE A 81 -8.76 -23.35 7.72
N ASP A 82 -9.06 -22.91 6.51
CA ASP A 82 -8.05 -22.66 5.48
C ASP A 82 -7.49 -21.23 5.64
N PHE A 83 -6.38 -21.12 6.38
CA PHE A 83 -5.72 -19.85 6.67
C PHE A 83 -5.25 -19.16 5.39
N ARG A 84 -4.72 -19.93 4.41
CA ARG A 84 -4.25 -19.38 3.15
C ARG A 84 -5.40 -18.77 2.33
N THR A 85 -6.55 -19.42 2.33
CA THR A 85 -7.74 -18.85 1.68
C THR A 85 -8.18 -17.58 2.38
N LEU A 86 -8.13 -17.52 3.73
CA LEU A 86 -8.44 -16.29 4.47
C LEU A 86 -7.48 -15.14 4.14
N GLU A 87 -6.17 -15.40 4.12
CA GLU A 87 -5.15 -14.41 3.72
C GLU A 87 -5.43 -13.88 2.31
N ASN A 88 -5.58 -14.76 1.33
CA ASN A 88 -5.87 -14.39 -0.05
C ASN A 88 -7.18 -13.58 -0.19
N GLU A 89 -8.22 -13.92 0.59
CA GLU A 89 -9.49 -13.18 0.57
C GLU A 89 -9.36 -11.79 1.23
N MET A 90 -8.51 -11.65 2.25
CA MET A 90 -8.21 -10.34 2.82
C MET A 90 -7.40 -9.48 1.86
N GLU A 91 -6.43 -10.04 1.14
CA GLU A 91 -5.62 -9.33 0.15
C GLU A 91 -6.40 -8.89 -1.09
N LYS A 92 -7.56 -9.50 -1.38
CA LYS A 92 -8.49 -8.98 -2.41
C LYS A 92 -9.15 -7.65 -2.03
N ASN A 93 -9.10 -7.27 -0.75
CA ASN A 93 -9.57 -5.96 -0.32
C ASN A 93 -8.64 -4.88 -0.89
N PRO A 94 -9.16 -3.89 -1.64
CA PRO A 94 -8.33 -2.90 -2.33
C PRO A 94 -7.48 -2.02 -1.39
N PHE A 95 -7.77 -2.02 -0.10
CA PHE A 95 -7.01 -1.27 0.91
C PHE A 95 -5.92 -2.08 1.58
N VAL A 96 -5.88 -3.41 1.37
CA VAL A 96 -4.91 -4.32 1.99
C VAL A 96 -3.72 -4.52 1.07
N GLU A 97 -2.52 -4.33 1.59
CA GLU A 97 -1.26 -4.65 0.93
C GLU A 97 -0.84 -6.09 1.22
N GLN A 98 -0.96 -6.50 2.48
CA GLN A 98 -0.57 -7.82 2.95
C GLN A 98 -1.46 -8.25 4.10
N ALA A 99 -1.79 -9.53 4.13
CA ALA A 99 -2.53 -10.17 5.21
C ALA A 99 -1.77 -11.42 5.69
N GLU A 100 -1.63 -11.54 7.00
CA GLU A 100 -1.03 -12.72 7.63
C GLU A 100 -2.00 -13.27 8.69
N VAL A 101 -2.24 -14.57 8.65
CA VAL A 101 -3.09 -15.27 9.62
C VAL A 101 -2.28 -16.36 10.32
N PHE A 102 -2.16 -16.27 11.61
CA PHE A 102 -1.45 -17.27 12.40
C PHE A 102 -2.21 -17.66 13.67
N VAL A 103 -1.90 -18.83 14.17
CA VAL A 103 -2.47 -19.39 15.41
C VAL A 103 -1.37 -19.45 16.47
N ASP A 104 -1.65 -18.93 17.65
CA ASP A 104 -0.75 -19.03 18.78
C ASP A 104 -0.89 -20.38 19.52
N GLN A 105 0.01 -20.63 20.47
CA GLN A 105 0.00 -21.85 21.28
C GLN A 105 -1.27 -21.98 22.17
N GLN A 106 -1.95 -20.88 22.42
CA GLN A 106 -3.18 -20.80 23.19
C GLN A 106 -4.44 -21.01 22.33
N GLN A 107 -4.28 -21.28 21.01
CA GLN A 107 -5.36 -21.48 20.04
C GLN A 107 -6.12 -20.17 19.70
N ASN A 108 -5.50 -19.03 19.88
CA ASN A 108 -6.05 -17.77 19.37
C ASN A 108 -5.59 -17.54 17.93
N ILE A 109 -6.51 -17.13 17.08
CA ILE A 109 -6.21 -16.71 15.71
C ILE A 109 -5.88 -15.22 15.75
N THR A 110 -4.71 -14.87 15.25
CA THR A 110 -4.32 -13.47 15.04
C THR A 110 -4.24 -13.21 13.55
N VAL A 111 -4.94 -12.14 13.10
CA VAL A 111 -4.89 -11.65 11.73
C VAL A 111 -4.19 -10.30 11.75
N THR A 112 -3.04 -10.22 11.08
CA THR A 112 -2.29 -8.98 10.94
C THR A 112 -2.46 -8.46 9.52
N LEU A 113 -2.85 -7.19 9.39
CA LEU A 113 -3.06 -6.53 8.12
C LEU A 113 -2.16 -5.31 7.97
N VAL A 114 -1.50 -5.22 6.81
CA VAL A 114 -0.78 -4.02 6.37
C VAL A 114 -1.65 -3.32 5.34
N GLN A 115 -1.91 -2.02 5.54
CA GLN A 115 -2.70 -1.22 4.61
C GLN A 115 -1.82 -0.66 3.49
N LYS A 116 -2.36 -0.56 2.27
CA LYS A 116 -1.70 0.11 1.14
C LYS A 116 -1.44 1.57 1.47
N ARG A 117 -0.25 2.06 1.15
CA ARG A 117 0.16 3.45 1.39
C ARG A 117 -0.16 4.31 0.17
N PRO A 118 -1.10 5.24 0.27
CA PRO A 118 -1.37 6.19 -0.81
C PRO A 118 -0.27 7.25 -0.87
N ILE A 119 0.15 7.60 -2.09
CA ILE A 119 1.14 8.64 -2.35
C ILE A 119 0.59 9.81 -3.17
N LEU A 120 -0.53 9.62 -3.84
CA LEU A 120 -1.19 10.62 -4.68
C LEU A 120 -2.69 10.38 -4.71
N ARG A 121 -3.48 11.44 -4.64
CA ARG A 121 -4.92 11.39 -4.93
C ARG A 121 -5.16 11.87 -6.36
N ILE A 122 -5.81 11.07 -7.18
CA ILE A 122 -6.15 11.43 -8.56
C ILE A 122 -7.64 11.68 -8.64
N LEU A 123 -8.04 12.85 -9.17
CA LEU A 123 -9.43 13.25 -9.38
C LEU A 123 -9.61 13.72 -10.81
N ASN A 124 -10.66 13.27 -11.46
CA ASN A 124 -11.08 13.84 -12.74
C ASN A 124 -11.88 15.14 -12.55
N LYS A 125 -12.31 15.75 -13.65
CA LYS A 125 -13.12 17.00 -13.64
C LYS A 125 -14.47 16.85 -12.91
N ASP A 126 -14.98 15.62 -12.80
CA ASP A 126 -16.27 15.30 -12.14
C ASP A 126 -16.11 14.95 -10.66
N GLY A 127 -14.89 15.01 -10.13
CA GLY A 127 -14.57 14.64 -8.73
C GLY A 127 -14.52 13.13 -8.48
N VAL A 128 -14.63 12.31 -9.52
CA VAL A 128 -14.44 10.86 -9.43
C VAL A 128 -12.95 10.56 -9.48
N GLY A 129 -12.48 9.65 -8.64
CA GLY A 129 -11.06 9.35 -8.60
C GLY A 129 -10.68 8.18 -7.73
N TYR A 130 -9.39 8.11 -7.43
CA TYR A 130 -8.77 7.06 -6.65
C TYR A 130 -7.47 7.56 -6.03
N TYR A 131 -6.92 6.83 -5.07
CA TYR A 131 -5.54 7.04 -4.64
C TYR A 131 -4.60 6.12 -5.41
N LEU A 132 -3.39 6.57 -5.61
CA LEU A 132 -2.30 5.77 -6.15
C LEU A 132 -1.38 5.36 -5.00
N SER A 133 -1.11 4.05 -4.88
CA SER A 133 -0.23 3.50 -3.85
C SER A 133 1.25 3.66 -4.21
N GLU A 134 2.13 3.37 -3.24
CA GLU A 134 3.59 3.27 -3.46
C GLU A 134 3.96 2.21 -4.52
N ASN A 135 3.10 1.22 -4.76
CA ASN A 135 3.28 0.15 -5.74
C ASN A 135 2.56 0.41 -7.08
N ASN A 136 2.14 1.68 -7.33
CA ASN A 136 1.40 2.08 -8.54
C ASN A 136 0.04 1.37 -8.70
N GLU A 137 -0.56 0.94 -7.61
CA GLU A 137 -1.88 0.34 -7.58
C GLU A 137 -2.96 1.36 -7.25
N ARG A 138 -4.16 1.13 -7.76
CA ARG A 138 -5.31 1.99 -7.48
C ARG A 138 -5.97 1.58 -6.17
N ILE A 139 -6.15 2.54 -5.28
CA ILE A 139 -6.91 2.41 -4.03
C ILE A 139 -8.17 3.26 -4.19
N PRO A 140 -9.38 2.71 -4.03
CA PRO A 140 -10.61 3.48 -4.16
C PRO A 140 -10.71 4.59 -3.11
N LEU A 141 -11.46 5.63 -3.40
CA LEU A 141 -11.76 6.65 -2.40
C LEU A 141 -12.61 6.02 -1.28
N ASN A 142 -12.27 6.35 -0.04
CA ASN A 142 -13.01 5.93 1.14
C ASN A 142 -13.62 7.16 1.80
N GLY A 143 -14.94 7.09 2.09
CA GLY A 143 -15.64 8.17 2.77
C GLY A 143 -15.25 8.36 4.23
N ASN A 144 -14.66 7.35 4.87
CA ASN A 144 -14.32 7.34 6.28
C ASN A 144 -12.97 8.00 6.59
N PHE A 145 -12.05 7.97 5.62
CA PHE A 145 -10.69 8.46 5.81
C PHE A 145 -10.12 9.11 4.55
N THR A 146 -9.45 10.24 4.72
CA THR A 146 -8.77 10.96 3.64
C THR A 146 -7.30 11.19 4.01
N PRO A 147 -6.36 10.46 3.41
CA PRO A 147 -4.93 10.65 3.67
C PRO A 147 -4.45 12.00 3.13
N HIS A 148 -3.51 12.59 3.84
CA HIS A 148 -2.89 13.86 3.47
C HIS A 148 -1.76 13.63 2.44
N VAL A 149 -2.13 13.56 1.17
CA VAL A 149 -1.22 13.38 0.03
C VAL A 149 -1.48 14.47 -1.02
N ALA A 150 -0.51 14.69 -1.92
CA ALA A 150 -0.71 15.59 -3.06
C ALA A 150 -1.89 15.14 -3.92
N ILE A 151 -2.50 16.09 -4.64
CA ILE A 151 -3.68 15.84 -5.47
C ILE A 151 -3.34 16.08 -6.94
N ALA A 152 -3.64 15.13 -7.82
CA ALA A 152 -3.58 15.33 -9.26
C ALA A 152 -5.00 15.52 -9.81
N VAL A 153 -5.21 16.60 -10.55
CA VAL A 153 -6.51 16.96 -11.14
C VAL A 153 -6.37 17.27 -12.64
N GLY A 154 -7.49 17.37 -13.35
CA GLY A 154 -7.55 17.79 -14.74
C GLY A 154 -7.92 16.68 -15.71
N SER A 155 -7.22 16.60 -16.84
CA SER A 155 -7.47 15.60 -17.90
C SER A 155 -6.89 14.23 -17.53
N VAL A 156 -7.31 13.70 -16.38
CA VAL A 156 -7.02 12.31 -15.92
C VAL A 156 -8.29 11.49 -16.05
N GLN A 157 -8.17 10.32 -16.66
CA GLN A 157 -9.32 9.41 -16.75
C GLN A 157 -9.31 8.47 -15.55
N THR A 158 -10.48 8.20 -15.02
CA THR A 158 -10.67 7.39 -13.82
C THR A 158 -11.19 5.98 -14.10
N HIS A 159 -11.58 5.70 -15.36
CA HIS A 159 -12.07 4.39 -15.79
C HIS A 159 -10.92 3.51 -16.32
N GLN A 160 -10.99 2.22 -16.08
CA GLN A 160 -9.91 1.24 -16.38
C GLN A 160 -9.62 0.97 -17.88
N SER A 161 -10.30 1.63 -18.81
CA SER A 161 -10.42 1.14 -20.18
C SER A 161 -9.52 1.77 -21.24
N ALA A 162 -8.66 2.74 -20.92
CA ALA A 162 -7.88 3.43 -21.94
C ALA A 162 -6.36 3.30 -21.76
N GLN A 163 -5.69 2.91 -22.84
CA GLN A 163 -4.22 2.83 -22.93
C GLN A 163 -3.52 4.18 -22.61
N ARG A 164 -4.20 5.30 -22.87
CA ARG A 164 -3.75 6.66 -22.53
C ARG A 164 -3.69 6.89 -21.02
N ASP A 165 -4.56 6.23 -20.25
CA ASP A 165 -4.59 6.33 -18.78
C ASP A 165 -3.36 5.71 -18.12
N SER A 166 -2.89 4.59 -18.66
CA SER A 166 -1.70 3.93 -18.13
C SER A 166 -0.46 4.81 -18.29
N THR A 167 -0.39 5.60 -19.38
CA THR A 167 0.73 6.52 -19.63
C THR A 167 0.70 7.71 -18.68
N VAL A 168 -0.46 8.35 -18.51
CA VAL A 168 -0.62 9.49 -17.58
C VAL A 168 -0.45 9.04 -16.14
N GLN A 169 -1.03 7.91 -15.76
CA GLN A 169 -0.85 7.34 -14.41
C GLN A 169 0.61 7.03 -14.14
N ALA A 170 1.32 6.37 -15.08
CA ALA A 170 2.74 6.06 -14.93
C ALA A 170 3.59 7.34 -14.81
N ALA A 171 3.27 8.38 -15.61
CA ALA A 171 3.93 9.67 -15.54
C ALA A 171 3.73 10.33 -14.17
N LEU A 172 2.50 10.37 -13.66
CA LEU A 172 2.17 10.89 -12.32
C LEU A 172 2.84 10.08 -11.21
N PHE A 173 2.85 8.76 -11.34
CA PHE A 173 3.52 7.86 -10.38
C PHE A 173 5.03 8.13 -10.31
N ASN A 174 5.69 8.22 -11.46
CA ASN A 174 7.13 8.49 -11.52
C ASN A 174 7.46 9.88 -10.93
N LEU A 175 6.65 10.88 -11.28
CA LEU A 175 6.82 12.24 -10.76
C LEU A 175 6.66 12.27 -9.23
N ILE A 176 5.55 11.75 -8.70
CA ILE A 176 5.28 11.83 -7.26
C ILE A 176 6.22 10.95 -6.44
N SER A 177 6.65 9.80 -7.00
CA SER A 177 7.64 8.93 -6.37
C SER A 177 9.00 9.61 -6.25
N TYR A 178 9.39 10.43 -7.23
CA TYR A 178 10.59 11.24 -7.15
C TYR A 178 10.42 12.39 -6.13
N VAL A 179 9.31 13.11 -6.20
CA VAL A 179 8.97 14.20 -5.27
C VAL A 179 9.01 13.72 -3.81
N ASN A 180 8.45 12.55 -3.52
CA ASN A 180 8.38 12.02 -2.16
C ASN A 180 9.74 11.58 -1.57
N LYS A 181 10.78 11.41 -2.42
CA LYS A 181 12.15 11.11 -1.97
C LYS A 181 12.93 12.36 -1.50
N ASP A 182 12.45 13.55 -1.81
CA ASP A 182 13.09 14.82 -1.44
C ASP A 182 12.15 15.62 -0.55
N GLU A 183 12.52 15.86 0.69
CA GLU A 183 11.69 16.56 1.68
C GLU A 183 11.27 17.96 1.22
N PHE A 184 12.17 18.69 0.51
CA PHE A 184 11.84 20.01 -0.02
C PHE A 184 10.75 19.94 -1.10
N LEU A 185 10.92 19.03 -2.08
CA LEU A 185 9.94 18.86 -3.16
C LEU A 185 8.59 18.34 -2.62
N LYS A 186 8.63 17.43 -1.66
CA LYS A 186 7.43 16.92 -0.97
C LYS A 186 6.69 18.03 -0.23
N ALA A 187 7.41 18.88 0.49
CA ALA A 187 6.82 20.02 1.19
C ALA A 187 6.28 21.08 0.22
N LEU A 188 6.93 21.26 -0.93
CA LEU A 188 6.56 22.22 -1.96
C LEU A 188 5.29 21.80 -2.71
N THR A 189 5.15 20.51 -3.04
CA THR A 189 4.11 20.01 -3.93
C THR A 189 2.79 19.87 -3.19
N ASP A 190 1.77 20.60 -3.67
CA ASP A 190 0.39 20.48 -3.17
C ASP A 190 -0.51 19.82 -4.20
N GLN A 191 -0.48 20.35 -5.44
CA GLN A 191 -1.36 19.87 -6.49
C GLN A 191 -0.60 19.74 -7.82
N LEU A 192 -0.98 18.75 -8.60
CA LEU A 192 -0.56 18.53 -9.99
C LEU A 192 -1.78 18.75 -10.90
N TYR A 193 -1.64 19.57 -11.91
CA TYR A 193 -2.69 19.77 -12.90
C TYR A 193 -2.26 19.16 -14.24
N VAL A 194 -3.07 18.24 -14.76
CA VAL A 194 -2.84 17.61 -16.06
C VAL A 194 -3.75 18.26 -17.07
N ASN A 195 -3.17 18.89 -18.11
CA ASN A 195 -3.94 19.49 -19.18
C ASN A 195 -4.38 18.46 -20.24
N GLU A 196 -5.12 18.91 -21.25
CA GLU A 196 -5.62 18.04 -22.32
C GLU A 196 -4.52 17.46 -23.22
N SER A 197 -3.36 18.12 -23.31
CA SER A 197 -2.18 17.66 -24.04
C SER A 197 -1.36 16.63 -23.25
N GLY A 198 -1.67 16.41 -21.95
CA GLY A 198 -0.92 15.55 -21.06
C GLY A 198 0.30 16.22 -20.42
N ASP A 199 0.43 17.55 -20.54
CA ASP A 199 1.43 18.31 -19.81
C ASP A 199 1.01 18.47 -18.36
N ILE A 200 1.98 18.48 -17.46
CA ILE A 200 1.78 18.60 -16.03
C ILE A 200 2.30 19.94 -15.54
N ASP A 201 1.44 20.64 -14.81
CA ASP A 201 1.77 21.81 -14.03
C ASP A 201 1.74 21.45 -12.55
N LEU A 202 2.77 21.89 -11.79
CA LEU A 202 2.84 21.75 -10.35
C LEU A 202 2.39 23.05 -9.70
N ILE A 203 1.46 22.95 -8.77
CA ILE A 203 0.97 24.06 -7.97
C ILE A 203 1.56 23.89 -6.57
N PRO A 204 2.40 24.84 -6.13
CA PRO A 204 3.06 24.73 -4.84
C PRO A 204 2.11 25.04 -3.69
N ARG A 205 2.37 24.47 -2.52
CA ARG A 205 1.61 24.69 -1.29
C ARG A 205 1.70 26.13 -0.80
N VAL A 206 2.81 26.75 -1.04
CA VAL A 206 3.05 28.17 -0.69
C VAL A 206 3.29 28.96 -1.96
N ASN A 207 2.74 30.17 -2.01
CA ASN A 207 2.74 31.07 -3.16
C ASN A 207 1.67 30.78 -4.21
N THR A 208 1.51 31.73 -5.12
CA THR A 208 0.42 31.74 -6.10
C THR A 208 0.94 31.66 -7.54
N HIS A 209 2.11 31.04 -7.74
CA HIS A 209 2.65 30.84 -9.08
C HIS A 209 2.45 29.40 -9.55
N THR A 210 2.42 29.20 -10.84
CA THR A 210 2.32 27.87 -11.47
C THR A 210 3.68 27.45 -11.97
N ILE A 211 4.08 26.21 -11.71
CA ILE A 211 5.34 25.61 -12.19
C ILE A 211 5.01 24.69 -13.35
N ARG A 212 5.39 25.06 -14.57
CA ARG A 212 5.16 24.26 -15.77
C ARG A 212 6.26 23.22 -15.94
N LEU A 213 5.92 21.96 -15.72
CA LEU A 213 6.83 20.83 -15.91
C LEU A 213 6.79 20.31 -17.36
N GLY A 214 5.65 20.45 -18.05
CA GLY A 214 5.38 19.84 -19.34
C GLY A 214 5.21 18.32 -19.24
N ARG A 215 5.50 17.61 -20.32
CA ARG A 215 5.39 16.14 -20.31
C ARG A 215 6.42 15.52 -19.38
N VAL A 216 5.97 14.52 -18.60
CA VAL A 216 6.81 13.72 -17.72
C VAL A 216 7.49 12.63 -18.55
N GLU A 217 8.49 13.02 -19.30
CA GLU A 217 9.37 12.14 -20.07
C GLU A 217 10.78 12.19 -19.45
N ASP A 218 11.77 11.68 -20.17
CA ASP A 218 13.17 11.69 -19.75
C ASP A 218 13.62 13.09 -19.28
N LYS A 219 14.41 13.14 -18.19
CA LYS A 219 14.93 14.36 -17.54
C LYS A 219 14.01 15.05 -16.52
N MET A 220 12.97 14.39 -16.02
CA MET A 220 12.15 14.99 -14.95
C MET A 220 13.00 15.32 -13.71
N GLU A 221 13.95 14.45 -13.35
CA GLU A 221 14.91 14.71 -12.26
C GLU A 221 15.68 16.02 -12.46
N ASP A 222 16.16 16.29 -13.67
CA ASP A 222 16.90 17.52 -13.96
C ASP A 222 16.01 18.77 -13.85
N LYS A 223 14.74 18.66 -14.27
CA LYS A 223 13.76 19.73 -14.09
C LYS A 223 13.52 20.04 -12.61
N LEU A 224 13.31 19.00 -11.80
CA LEU A 224 13.06 19.15 -10.36
C LEU A 224 14.30 19.60 -9.58
N LYS A 225 15.51 19.15 -9.98
CA LYS A 225 16.77 19.66 -9.42
C LYS A 225 16.94 21.16 -9.71
N ARG A 226 16.68 21.59 -10.96
CA ARG A 226 16.72 23.03 -11.34
C ARG A 226 15.66 23.84 -10.57
N LEU A 227 14.47 23.29 -10.40
CA LEU A 227 13.44 23.91 -9.58
C LEU A 227 13.93 24.16 -8.16
N LYS A 228 14.51 23.12 -7.53
CA LYS A 228 15.04 23.22 -6.17
C LYS A 228 16.11 24.30 -6.06
N ILE A 229 17.07 24.34 -6.97
CA ILE A 229 18.12 25.38 -7.01
C ILE A 229 17.49 26.76 -7.21
N PHE A 230 16.52 26.91 -8.11
CA PHE A 230 15.86 28.18 -8.34
C PHE A 230 15.12 28.68 -7.09
N TYR A 231 14.47 27.79 -6.35
CA TYR A 231 13.82 28.15 -5.09
C TYR A 231 14.81 28.53 -3.98
N THR A 232 15.91 27.77 -3.85
CA THR A 232 16.88 28.00 -2.76
C THR A 232 17.80 29.17 -3.03
N GLU A 233 18.16 29.45 -4.29
CA GLU A 233 19.14 30.48 -4.66
C GLU A 233 18.55 31.64 -5.45
N GLY A 234 17.60 31.37 -6.34
CA GLY A 234 17.02 32.40 -7.21
C GLY A 234 15.98 33.25 -6.49
N LEU A 235 14.94 32.63 -5.91
CA LEU A 235 13.84 33.34 -5.26
C LEU A 235 14.28 34.11 -4.01
N LYS A 236 15.33 33.69 -3.33
CA LYS A 236 15.91 34.47 -2.21
C LYS A 236 16.40 35.84 -2.63
N LYS A 237 16.86 35.97 -3.90
CA LYS A 237 17.40 37.24 -4.43
C LYS A 237 16.33 38.11 -5.05
N THR A 238 15.32 37.50 -5.70
CA THR A 238 14.31 38.21 -6.48
C THR A 238 12.99 38.44 -5.76
N GLY A 239 12.74 37.68 -4.69
CA GLY A 239 11.48 37.68 -3.96
C GLY A 239 10.50 36.63 -4.44
N TRP A 240 9.78 36.05 -3.48
CA TRP A 240 8.88 34.89 -3.69
C TRP A 240 7.62 35.22 -4.48
N GLN A 241 7.18 36.48 -4.50
CA GLN A 241 5.92 36.92 -5.13
C GLN A 241 6.11 37.49 -6.53
N MET A 242 7.33 37.57 -7.02
CA MET A 242 7.66 38.23 -8.30
C MET A 242 7.09 37.53 -9.52
N TYR A 243 6.95 36.21 -9.46
CA TYR A 243 6.63 35.42 -10.64
C TYR A 243 5.20 34.88 -10.59
N LYS A 244 4.55 34.90 -11.76
CA LYS A 244 3.25 34.25 -12.02
C LYS A 244 3.45 32.82 -12.48
N THR A 245 4.48 32.58 -13.31
CA THR A 245 4.79 31.29 -13.89
C THR A 245 6.29 31.02 -13.83
N ILE A 246 6.66 29.78 -13.48
CA ILE A 246 8.02 29.24 -13.56
C ILE A 246 7.97 28.09 -14.56
N ASP A 247 8.63 28.25 -15.71
CA ASP A 247 8.58 27.29 -16.81
C ASP A 247 9.89 26.49 -16.89
N LEU A 248 9.81 25.18 -16.70
CA LEU A 248 10.92 24.23 -16.71
C LEU A 248 10.97 23.40 -18.00
N ARG A 249 10.11 23.64 -18.96
CA ARG A 249 10.07 22.89 -20.23
C ARG A 249 11.31 23.13 -21.10
N TYR A 250 11.95 24.27 -20.94
CA TYR A 250 13.16 24.62 -21.67
C TYR A 250 14.39 23.93 -21.10
N MET A 251 15.24 23.38 -21.99
CA MET A 251 16.46 22.70 -21.56
C MET A 251 17.43 23.67 -20.88
N ASN A 252 17.99 23.24 -19.75
CA ASN A 252 19.05 23.94 -19.01
C ASN A 252 18.73 25.37 -18.53
N GLN A 253 17.49 25.79 -18.57
CA GLN A 253 17.08 27.12 -18.10
C GLN A 253 15.75 27.07 -17.36
N VAL A 254 15.53 28.07 -16.52
CA VAL A 254 14.27 28.35 -15.86
C VAL A 254 13.75 29.66 -16.44
N VAL A 255 12.64 29.62 -17.15
CA VAL A 255 12.00 30.79 -17.74
C VAL A 255 10.88 31.25 -16.83
N CYS A 256 10.88 32.51 -16.45
CA CYS A 256 9.89 33.05 -15.52
C CYS A 256 9.08 34.19 -16.14
N GLU A 257 7.77 34.08 -15.99
CA GLU A 257 6.84 35.17 -16.29
C GLU A 257 6.61 35.97 -15.02
N LYS A 258 6.91 37.29 -15.07
CA LYS A 258 6.66 38.18 -13.92
C LYS A 258 5.17 38.42 -13.74
N ARG A 259 4.78 38.63 -12.49
CA ARG A 259 3.43 39.07 -12.14
C ARG A 259 3.29 40.52 -12.51
N ASP A 260 2.18 40.88 -13.14
CA ASP A 260 1.84 42.27 -13.38
C ASP A 260 1.39 42.91 -12.06
N THR A 261 2.24 43.77 -11.51
CA THR A 261 1.99 44.50 -10.26
C THR A 261 1.40 45.89 -10.51
N SER A 262 1.13 46.25 -11.75
CA SER A 262 0.64 47.59 -12.10
C SER A 262 -0.76 47.92 -11.53
N GLY A 263 -1.52 46.93 -11.05
CA GLY A 263 -2.84 47.10 -10.44
C GLY A 263 -2.86 47.22 -8.91
N LEU A 264 -1.74 47.01 -8.20
CA LEU A 264 -1.70 46.96 -6.72
C LEU A 264 -1.27 48.31 -6.10
N ALA A 265 -1.00 49.33 -6.87
CA ALA A 265 -0.53 50.66 -6.42
C ALA A 265 -1.65 51.64 -6.05
N ILE A 266 -2.92 51.21 -5.99
CA ILE A 266 -4.04 52.10 -5.64
C ILE A 266 -4.84 51.53 -4.46
N ALA A 267 -4.16 51.39 -3.33
CA ALA A 267 -4.81 51.26 -2.01
C ALA A 267 -3.78 51.55 -0.91
N GLN A 268 -3.41 52.80 -0.78
CA GLN A 268 -2.85 53.41 0.42
C GLN A 268 -3.79 54.48 0.91
#